data_fd4df43834c65ed4a8d392717b05f287
#
_entry.id   fd4df43834c65ed4a8d392717b05f287
#
_cell.length_a   1.000
_cell.length_b   1.000
_cell.length_c   1.000
_cell.angle_alpha   90.00
_cell.angle_beta   90.00
_cell.angle_gamma   90.00
#
_symmetry.space_group_name_H-M   'P 1'
#
loop_
_entity.id
_entity.type
_entity.pdbx_description
1 polymer ?
#
loop_
_entity_poly.entity_id
_entity_poly.type
_entity_poly.pdbx_seq_one_letter_code
_entity_poly.pdbx_strand_id
1 'polypeptide(L)'
;VAADAAPRGGLAPWLELLRLRVATMVFLTAALGGWLATRDASILNLLRCAEAGLYVLLVTGAASIINQVVERETDGLMERTRHRPLVTGELTVLQAVVFAVVLGAAGTAGLALSFNLLSAVLVLATLVVYVCIYTPLKRVSTLNTVIGAVPGAAPVLIGYAALAGEIGPLGWALFATIFAWQFPHFMAIAWIYREDYARAGHRMVPNQPGSAGVAGRYAVIYSLSIVPVTLMPALSGLAGPVYVVGALLLGALYIIPSIAFARDESHETARRLLLASIIYLPALMALLFVDPVLRGV
;
A
#
# COMPACT_ATOMS: atom_id res chain seq x y z
N VAL A 1 -20.49 15.39 -22.97
CA VAL A 1 -19.91 16.73 -23.18
C VAL A 1 -18.85 16.90 -22.09
N ALA A 2 -17.59 16.60 -22.42
CA ALA A 2 -16.47 16.88 -21.54
C ALA A 2 -16.31 18.39 -21.46
N ALA A 3 -16.36 18.95 -20.24
CA ALA A 3 -16.03 20.34 -20.01
C ALA A 3 -14.57 20.54 -20.43
N ASP A 4 -14.35 21.51 -21.34
CA ASP A 4 -13.04 22.02 -21.75
C ASP A 4 -12.30 22.61 -20.53
N ALA A 5 -11.67 21.76 -19.74
CA ALA A 5 -10.65 22.23 -18.82
C ALA A 5 -9.38 22.46 -19.64
N ALA A 6 -8.92 23.69 -19.72
CA ALA A 6 -7.67 24.03 -20.36
C ALA A 6 -6.55 23.12 -19.86
N PRO A 7 -5.64 22.63 -20.74
CA PRO A 7 -4.58 21.71 -20.34
C PRO A 7 -3.73 22.35 -19.24
N ARG A 8 -3.64 21.66 -18.09
CA ARG A 8 -2.80 22.08 -16.97
C ARG A 8 -1.34 21.94 -17.38
N GLY A 9 -0.69 23.06 -17.68
CA GLY A 9 0.72 23.06 -18.07
C GLY A 9 1.67 22.75 -16.91
N GLY A 10 2.92 22.42 -17.22
CA GLY A 10 4.00 22.25 -16.26
C GLY A 10 4.08 20.85 -15.61
N LEU A 11 4.50 20.80 -14.33
CA LEU A 11 4.78 19.55 -13.62
C LEU A 11 3.54 18.88 -13.00
N ALA A 12 2.41 19.58 -12.88
CA ALA A 12 1.23 19.09 -12.19
C ALA A 12 0.69 17.74 -12.73
N PRO A 13 0.53 17.52 -14.06
CA PRO A 13 0.10 16.24 -14.59
C PRO A 13 1.06 15.09 -14.29
N TRP A 14 2.36 15.34 -14.28
CA TRP A 14 3.40 14.36 -13.97
C TRP A 14 3.38 13.93 -12.50
N LEU A 15 3.18 14.88 -11.59
CA LEU A 15 3.04 14.60 -10.15
C LEU A 15 1.75 13.82 -9.85
N GLU A 16 0.67 14.10 -10.58
CA GLU A 16 -0.59 13.36 -10.44
C GLU A 16 -0.43 11.90 -10.86
N LEU A 17 0.33 11.61 -11.94
CA LEU A 17 0.64 10.24 -12.35
C LEU A 17 1.34 9.44 -11.25
N LEU A 18 2.21 10.06 -10.47
CA LEU A 18 2.95 9.41 -9.38
C LEU A 18 2.05 9.04 -8.19
N ARG A 19 0.83 9.59 -8.08
CA ARG A 19 -0.07 9.36 -6.95
C ARG A 19 0.64 9.63 -5.61
N LEU A 20 1.20 10.81 -5.44
CA LEU A 20 2.13 11.18 -4.38
C LEU A 20 1.68 10.74 -2.97
N ARG A 21 0.38 10.80 -2.64
CA ARG A 21 -0.12 10.34 -1.33
C ARG A 21 0.21 8.87 -1.07
N VAL A 22 0.05 8.01 -2.07
CA VAL A 22 0.38 6.58 -1.96
C VAL A 22 1.89 6.39 -1.97
N ALA A 23 2.59 7.08 -2.87
CA ALA A 23 4.04 7.01 -3.00
C ALA A 23 4.76 7.44 -1.70
N THR A 24 4.28 8.48 -1.01
CA THR A 24 4.83 8.91 0.30
C THR A 24 4.64 7.84 1.37
N MET A 25 3.48 7.17 1.42
CA MET A 25 3.25 6.08 2.38
C MET A 25 4.17 4.90 2.11
N VAL A 26 4.36 4.55 0.84
CA VAL A 26 5.30 3.50 0.42
C VAL A 26 6.74 3.85 0.79
N PHE A 27 7.17 5.09 0.55
CA PHE A 27 8.47 5.59 0.97
C PHE A 27 8.69 5.44 2.48
N LEU A 28 7.74 5.93 3.29
CA LEU A 28 7.83 5.86 4.74
C LEU A 28 7.85 4.41 5.25
N THR A 29 7.04 3.55 4.65
CA THR A 29 6.97 2.13 5.01
C THR A 29 8.27 1.39 4.68
N ALA A 30 8.87 1.66 3.51
CA ALA A 30 10.15 1.08 3.12
C ALA A 30 11.30 1.61 4.02
N ALA A 31 11.35 2.91 4.27
CA ALA A 31 12.35 3.51 5.15
C ALA A 31 12.27 2.94 6.58
N LEU A 32 11.05 2.78 7.12
CA LEU A 32 10.82 2.15 8.41
C LEU A 32 11.27 0.69 8.42
N GLY A 33 10.97 -0.08 7.36
CA GLY A 33 11.46 -1.46 7.21
C GLY A 33 12.97 -1.54 7.30
N GLY A 34 13.68 -0.64 6.61
CA GLY A 34 15.14 -0.53 6.67
C GLY A 34 15.65 -0.18 8.07
N TRP A 35 15.03 0.78 8.74
CA TRP A 35 15.41 1.15 10.10
C TRP A 35 15.19 -0.02 11.09
N LEU A 36 14.08 -0.73 11.00
CA LEU A 36 13.80 -1.88 11.87
C LEU A 36 14.76 -3.05 11.64
N ALA A 37 15.37 -3.14 10.46
CA ALA A 37 16.38 -4.14 10.15
C ALA A 37 17.70 -3.89 10.90
N THR A 38 18.09 -2.63 11.04
CA THR A 38 19.37 -2.21 11.65
C THR A 38 19.22 -1.75 13.10
N ARG A 39 18.09 -1.13 13.44
CA ARG A 39 17.80 -0.47 14.74
C ARG A 39 18.82 0.61 15.12
N ASP A 40 19.55 1.08 14.13
CA ASP A 40 20.50 2.16 14.30
C ASP A 40 19.83 3.50 13.96
N ALA A 41 19.77 4.40 14.95
CA ALA A 41 19.22 5.74 14.81
C ALA A 41 20.29 6.79 14.43
N SER A 42 21.49 6.36 14.03
CA SER A 42 22.50 7.28 13.50
C SER A 42 21.98 8.00 12.25
N ILE A 43 22.41 9.25 12.07
CA ILE A 43 22.01 10.06 10.92
C ILE A 43 22.36 9.34 9.61
N LEU A 44 23.53 8.70 9.57
CA LEU A 44 23.97 7.97 8.38
C LEU A 44 23.01 6.83 8.03
N ASN A 45 22.61 6.03 9.02
CA ASN A 45 21.66 4.93 8.79
C ASN A 45 20.27 5.44 8.39
N LEU A 46 19.79 6.52 9.03
CA LEU A 46 18.51 7.14 8.65
C LEU A 46 18.52 7.65 7.20
N LEU A 47 19.62 8.23 6.74
CA LEU A 47 19.80 8.64 5.35
C LEU A 47 19.80 7.42 4.40
N ARG A 48 20.44 6.31 4.78
CA ARG A 48 20.41 5.06 4.01
C ARG A 48 18.99 4.49 3.94
N CYS A 49 18.23 4.51 5.03
CA CYS A 49 16.83 4.09 5.05
C CYS A 49 15.97 4.96 4.12
N ALA A 50 16.19 6.28 4.14
CA ALA A 50 15.50 7.22 3.25
C ALA A 50 15.90 7.00 1.77
N GLU A 51 17.15 6.71 1.49
CA GLU A 51 17.64 6.35 0.15
C GLU A 51 16.94 5.09 -0.39
N ALA A 52 16.88 4.02 0.41
CA ALA A 52 16.13 2.81 0.06
C ALA A 52 14.64 3.12 -0.21
N GLY A 53 14.02 3.89 0.68
CA GLY A 53 12.65 4.36 0.52
C GLY A 53 12.43 5.14 -0.78
N LEU A 54 13.38 6.01 -1.17
CA LEU A 54 13.33 6.77 -2.40
C LEU A 54 13.35 5.85 -3.65
N TYR A 55 14.24 4.86 -3.69
CA TYR A 55 14.28 3.93 -4.80
C TYR A 55 12.99 3.10 -4.91
N VAL A 56 12.42 2.64 -3.78
CA VAL A 56 11.13 1.95 -3.76
C VAL A 56 9.99 2.88 -4.23
N LEU A 57 10.01 4.16 -3.86
CA LEU A 57 9.06 5.17 -4.33
C LEU A 57 9.13 5.33 -5.85
N LEU A 58 10.32 5.39 -6.45
CA LEU A 58 10.49 5.52 -7.90
C LEU A 58 9.84 4.35 -8.65
N VAL A 59 10.09 3.11 -8.20
CA VAL A 59 9.48 1.91 -8.81
C VAL A 59 7.96 1.87 -8.58
N THR A 60 7.49 2.31 -7.41
CA THR A 60 6.04 2.43 -7.13
C THR A 60 5.38 3.47 -8.03
N GLY A 61 6.05 4.59 -8.28
CA GLY A 61 5.63 5.58 -9.27
C GLY A 61 5.50 4.97 -10.66
N ALA A 62 6.52 4.23 -11.10
CA ALA A 62 6.49 3.50 -12.37
C ALA A 62 5.30 2.54 -12.45
N ALA A 63 5.07 1.72 -11.42
CA ALA A 63 3.94 0.80 -11.32
C ALA A 63 2.59 1.55 -11.43
N SER A 64 2.47 2.67 -10.72
CA SER A 64 1.26 3.51 -10.71
C SER A 64 0.97 4.11 -12.10
N ILE A 65 2.01 4.56 -12.82
CA ILE A 65 1.88 5.10 -14.17
C ILE A 65 1.43 4.02 -15.15
N ILE A 66 2.11 2.87 -15.16
CA ILE A 66 1.73 1.76 -16.06
C ILE A 66 0.31 1.26 -15.76
N ASN A 67 -0.09 1.18 -14.49
CA ASN A 67 -1.47 0.86 -14.13
C ASN A 67 -2.46 1.86 -14.76
N GLN A 68 -2.18 3.17 -14.72
CA GLN A 68 -3.03 4.20 -15.33
C GLN A 68 -3.03 4.12 -16.87
N VAL A 69 -1.93 3.71 -17.49
CA VAL A 69 -1.88 3.45 -18.95
C VAL A 69 -2.82 2.30 -19.30
N VAL A 70 -2.74 1.18 -18.57
CA VAL A 70 -3.56 -0.02 -18.81
C VAL A 70 -5.06 0.23 -18.53
N GLU A 71 -5.34 1.01 -17.48
CA GLU A 71 -6.71 1.29 -17.03
C GLU A 71 -7.30 2.57 -17.64
N ARG A 72 -6.64 3.25 -18.60
CA ARG A 72 -7.06 4.55 -19.12
C ARG A 72 -8.53 4.60 -19.54
N GLU A 73 -9.02 3.58 -20.24
CA GLU A 73 -10.40 3.53 -20.72
C GLU A 73 -11.39 3.34 -19.56
N THR A 74 -11.08 2.44 -18.63
CA THR A 74 -11.94 2.20 -17.45
C THR A 74 -11.88 3.34 -16.45
N ASP A 75 -10.75 4.02 -16.32
CA ASP A 75 -10.62 5.22 -15.51
C ASP A 75 -11.56 6.34 -15.97
N GLY A 76 -11.80 6.44 -17.28
CA GLY A 76 -12.76 7.37 -17.87
C GLY A 76 -14.22 7.10 -17.49
N LEU A 77 -14.56 5.88 -17.10
CA LEU A 77 -15.90 5.48 -16.67
C LEU A 77 -16.20 5.75 -15.19
N MET A 78 -15.17 6.01 -14.40
CA MET A 78 -15.27 6.25 -12.97
C MET A 78 -15.21 7.75 -12.64
N GLU A 79 -16.17 8.22 -11.84
CA GLU A 79 -16.24 9.63 -11.42
C GLU A 79 -14.93 10.10 -10.75
N ARG A 80 -14.35 9.23 -9.93
CA ARG A 80 -13.12 9.49 -9.18
C ARG A 80 -11.87 9.66 -10.03
N THR A 81 -11.81 9.07 -11.24
CA THR A 81 -10.58 8.94 -12.04
C THR A 81 -10.69 9.53 -13.44
N ARG A 82 -11.87 9.96 -13.89
CA ARG A 82 -12.11 10.52 -15.22
C ARG A 82 -11.31 11.80 -15.52
N HIS A 83 -10.80 12.46 -14.50
CA HIS A 83 -9.99 13.68 -14.61
C HIS A 83 -8.48 13.44 -14.69
N ARG A 84 -8.04 12.16 -14.68
CA ARG A 84 -6.61 11.81 -14.74
C ARG A 84 -5.97 12.29 -16.04
N PRO A 85 -4.69 12.71 -16.01
CA PRO A 85 -3.98 13.28 -17.17
C PRO A 85 -3.98 12.39 -18.41
N LEU A 86 -3.96 11.06 -18.26
CA LEU A 86 -4.03 10.11 -19.37
C LEU A 86 -5.46 9.95 -19.95
N VAL A 87 -6.49 10.19 -19.13
CA VAL A 87 -7.88 10.15 -19.58
C VAL A 87 -8.24 11.43 -20.29
N THR A 88 -7.83 12.58 -19.76
CA THR A 88 -8.07 13.91 -20.36
C THR A 88 -7.21 14.21 -21.57
N GLY A 89 -6.15 13.42 -21.80
CA GLY A 89 -5.20 13.64 -22.89
C GLY A 89 -4.13 14.72 -22.62
N GLU A 90 -4.02 15.20 -21.38
CA GLU A 90 -2.95 16.13 -20.97
C GLU A 90 -1.55 15.52 -21.14
N LEU A 91 -1.44 14.20 -21.01
CA LEU A 91 -0.21 13.44 -21.29
C LEU A 91 -0.52 12.30 -22.25
N THR A 92 0.40 12.05 -23.18
CA THR A 92 0.30 10.91 -24.09
C THR A 92 0.74 9.61 -23.39
N VAL A 93 0.24 8.47 -23.88
CA VAL A 93 0.65 7.15 -23.41
C VAL A 93 2.16 6.95 -23.55
N LEU A 94 2.76 7.39 -24.67
CA LEU A 94 4.20 7.27 -24.90
C LEU A 94 5.02 8.03 -23.84
N GLN A 95 4.64 9.28 -23.55
CA GLN A 95 5.29 10.09 -22.52
C GLN A 95 5.22 9.38 -21.14
N ALA A 96 4.05 8.89 -20.78
CA ALA A 96 3.84 8.18 -19.52
C ALA A 96 4.68 6.89 -19.44
N VAL A 97 4.72 6.08 -20.50
CA VAL A 97 5.51 4.84 -20.54
C VAL A 97 7.00 5.12 -20.44
N VAL A 98 7.52 6.09 -21.21
CA VAL A 98 8.93 6.48 -21.12
C VAL A 98 9.29 6.93 -19.71
N PHE A 99 8.45 7.76 -19.10
CA PHE A 99 8.67 8.22 -17.73
C PHE A 99 8.66 7.06 -16.73
N ALA A 100 7.69 6.12 -16.85
CA ALA A 100 7.63 4.93 -16.01
C ALA A 100 8.88 4.05 -16.15
N VAL A 101 9.36 3.83 -17.39
CA VAL A 101 10.58 3.04 -17.63
C VAL A 101 11.80 3.69 -16.97
N VAL A 102 11.95 5.01 -17.11
CA VAL A 102 13.06 5.75 -16.47
C VAL A 102 13.01 5.61 -14.95
N LEU A 103 11.84 5.83 -14.34
CA LEU A 103 11.67 5.70 -12.88
C LEU A 103 11.90 4.26 -12.39
N GLY A 104 11.34 3.26 -13.09
CA GLY A 104 11.49 1.86 -12.74
C GLY A 104 12.93 1.38 -12.85
N ALA A 105 13.63 1.77 -13.94
CA ALA A 105 15.04 1.46 -14.13
C ALA A 105 15.93 2.14 -13.08
N ALA A 106 15.72 3.44 -12.83
CA ALA A 106 16.48 4.20 -11.85
C ALA A 106 16.29 3.63 -10.41
N GLY A 107 15.06 3.34 -10.01
CA GLY A 107 14.80 2.78 -8.68
C GLY A 107 15.36 1.36 -8.52
N THR A 108 15.19 0.49 -9.51
CA THR A 108 15.72 -0.88 -9.47
C THR A 108 17.24 -0.90 -9.49
N ALA A 109 17.87 -0.14 -10.39
CA ALA A 109 19.33 0.00 -10.45
C ALA A 109 19.89 0.63 -9.17
N GLY A 110 19.21 1.65 -8.63
CA GLY A 110 19.60 2.26 -7.36
C GLY A 110 19.64 1.25 -6.21
N LEU A 111 18.61 0.40 -6.06
CA LEU A 111 18.63 -0.67 -5.06
C LEU A 111 19.74 -1.69 -5.31
N ALA A 112 19.97 -2.09 -6.57
CA ALA A 112 21.00 -3.06 -6.91
C ALA A 112 22.43 -2.55 -6.62
N LEU A 113 22.69 -1.29 -6.95
CA LEU A 113 24.03 -0.69 -6.88
C LEU A 113 24.35 -0.12 -5.50
N SER A 114 23.36 0.51 -4.84
CA SER A 114 23.56 1.14 -3.52
C SER A 114 23.38 0.16 -2.36
N PHE A 115 22.64 -0.94 -2.55
CA PHE A 115 22.32 -1.90 -1.48
C PHE A 115 22.67 -3.32 -1.88
N ASN A 116 21.73 -4.08 -2.45
CA ASN A 116 21.95 -5.48 -2.79
C ASN A 116 20.96 -5.98 -3.87
N LEU A 117 21.33 -7.12 -4.48
CA LEU A 117 20.53 -7.73 -5.53
C LEU A 117 19.17 -8.23 -5.02
N LEU A 118 19.09 -8.67 -3.75
CA LEU A 118 17.84 -9.15 -3.16
C LEU A 118 16.74 -8.06 -3.17
N SER A 119 17.07 -6.87 -2.69
CA SER A 119 16.12 -5.74 -2.68
C SER A 119 15.71 -5.31 -4.10
N ALA A 120 16.65 -5.35 -5.06
CA ALA A 120 16.36 -5.05 -6.46
C ALA A 120 15.43 -6.10 -7.10
N VAL A 121 15.64 -7.39 -6.83
CA VAL A 121 14.77 -8.47 -7.31
C VAL A 121 13.37 -8.36 -6.68
N LEU A 122 13.30 -8.09 -5.38
CA LEU A 122 12.01 -7.92 -4.69
C LEU A 122 11.19 -6.76 -5.24
N VAL A 123 11.82 -5.60 -5.52
CA VAL A 123 11.10 -4.45 -6.07
C VAL A 123 10.64 -4.71 -7.50
N LEU A 124 11.46 -5.36 -8.31
CA LEU A 124 11.11 -5.75 -9.68
C LEU A 124 9.97 -6.79 -9.69
N ALA A 125 10.06 -7.82 -8.85
CA ALA A 125 8.98 -8.79 -8.69
C ALA A 125 7.67 -8.13 -8.26
N THR A 126 7.74 -7.16 -7.36
CA THR A 126 6.59 -6.36 -6.92
C THR A 126 5.97 -5.58 -8.08
N LEU A 127 6.79 -4.93 -8.91
CA LEU A 127 6.35 -4.23 -10.12
C LEU A 127 5.63 -5.18 -11.08
N VAL A 128 6.23 -6.35 -11.36
CA VAL A 128 5.66 -7.36 -12.26
C VAL A 128 4.32 -7.88 -11.73
N VAL A 129 4.24 -8.25 -10.46
CA VAL A 129 2.99 -8.71 -9.83
C VAL A 129 1.90 -7.63 -9.93
N TYR A 130 2.25 -6.38 -9.64
CA TYR A 130 1.29 -5.27 -9.67
C TYR A 130 0.77 -4.98 -11.09
N VAL A 131 1.67 -4.92 -12.08
CA VAL A 131 1.31 -4.54 -13.45
C VAL A 131 0.73 -5.72 -14.22
N CYS A 132 1.38 -6.87 -14.19
CA CYS A 132 1.04 -8.00 -15.07
C CYS A 132 0.00 -8.94 -14.48
N ILE A 133 -0.17 -8.99 -13.15
CA ILE A 133 -1.12 -9.91 -12.51
C ILE A 133 -2.28 -9.13 -11.88
N TYR A 134 -2.01 -8.24 -10.93
CA TYR A 134 -3.06 -7.52 -10.21
C TYR A 134 -3.92 -6.64 -11.11
N THR A 135 -3.30 -5.83 -11.99
CA THR A 135 -4.04 -4.87 -12.82
C THR A 135 -5.03 -5.56 -13.77
N PRO A 136 -4.66 -6.60 -14.55
CA PRO A 136 -5.62 -7.32 -15.38
C PRO A 136 -6.66 -8.09 -14.56
N LEU A 137 -6.26 -8.63 -13.40
CA LEU A 137 -7.12 -9.46 -12.56
C LEU A 137 -8.34 -8.71 -12.02
N LYS A 138 -8.28 -7.38 -11.91
CA LYS A 138 -9.42 -6.54 -11.49
C LYS A 138 -10.68 -6.75 -12.35
N ARG A 139 -10.52 -7.08 -13.63
CA ARG A 139 -11.65 -7.31 -14.55
C ARG A 139 -12.14 -8.75 -14.52
N VAL A 140 -11.34 -9.67 -13.99
CA VAL A 140 -11.60 -11.12 -14.12
C VAL A 140 -12.07 -11.75 -12.82
N SER A 141 -11.50 -11.34 -11.67
CA SER A 141 -11.71 -12.05 -10.41
C SER A 141 -11.58 -11.13 -9.19
N THR A 142 -12.35 -11.42 -8.14
CA THR A 142 -12.23 -10.79 -6.81
C THR A 142 -10.92 -11.12 -6.10
N LEU A 143 -10.17 -12.13 -6.57
CA LEU A 143 -8.82 -12.42 -6.09
C LEU A 143 -7.83 -11.27 -6.32
N ASN A 144 -8.19 -10.29 -7.16
CA ASN A 144 -7.40 -9.07 -7.31
C ASN A 144 -7.06 -8.42 -5.96
N THR A 145 -7.97 -8.46 -4.98
CA THR A 145 -7.73 -7.89 -3.65
C THR A 145 -6.59 -8.60 -2.93
N VAL A 146 -6.55 -9.93 -2.98
CA VAL A 146 -5.51 -10.74 -2.32
C VAL A 146 -4.16 -10.54 -3.04
N ILE A 147 -4.16 -10.63 -4.36
CA ILE A 147 -2.94 -10.42 -5.16
C ILE A 147 -2.42 -8.98 -5.02
N GLY A 148 -3.33 -7.99 -5.00
CA GLY A 148 -2.97 -6.59 -4.81
C GLY A 148 -2.41 -6.26 -3.42
N ALA A 149 -2.75 -7.06 -2.40
CA ALA A 149 -2.21 -6.90 -1.06
C ALA A 149 -0.71 -7.30 -0.98
N VAL A 150 -0.23 -8.18 -1.87
CA VAL A 150 1.20 -8.55 -1.91
C VAL A 150 2.09 -7.34 -2.25
N PRO A 151 1.92 -6.66 -3.40
CA PRO A 151 2.71 -5.47 -3.71
C PRO A 151 2.46 -4.31 -2.74
N GLY A 152 1.29 -4.23 -2.12
CA GLY A 152 0.99 -3.21 -1.11
C GLY A 152 1.76 -3.42 0.20
N ALA A 153 2.09 -4.66 0.57
CA ALA A 153 2.88 -4.99 1.74
C ALA A 153 4.40 -5.11 1.46
N ALA A 154 4.79 -5.30 0.20
CA ALA A 154 6.18 -5.51 -0.17
C ALA A 154 7.15 -4.37 0.21
N PRO A 155 6.77 -3.07 0.21
CA PRO A 155 7.69 -1.98 0.51
C PRO A 155 8.46 -2.13 1.83
N VAL A 156 7.80 -2.57 2.91
CA VAL A 156 8.48 -2.76 4.20
C VAL A 156 9.53 -3.86 4.13
N LEU A 157 9.22 -4.93 3.39
CA LEU A 157 10.12 -6.05 3.20
C LEU A 157 11.33 -5.69 2.32
N ILE A 158 11.10 -4.88 1.26
CA ILE A 158 12.15 -4.39 0.36
C ILE A 158 13.11 -3.48 1.14
N GLY A 159 12.58 -2.54 1.92
CA GLY A 159 13.40 -1.67 2.77
C GLY A 159 14.18 -2.46 3.81
N TYR A 160 13.56 -3.44 4.46
CA TYR A 160 14.24 -4.35 5.39
C TYR A 160 15.40 -5.09 4.69
N ALA A 161 15.13 -5.73 3.55
CA ALA A 161 16.11 -6.48 2.78
C ALA A 161 17.26 -5.59 2.24
N ALA A 162 16.96 -4.32 1.90
CA ALA A 162 17.98 -3.38 1.45
C ALA A 162 19.04 -3.14 2.52
N LEU A 163 18.64 -2.96 3.78
CA LEU A 163 19.55 -2.64 4.88
C LEU A 163 20.15 -3.89 5.54
N ALA A 164 19.39 -4.99 5.65
CA ALA A 164 19.83 -6.23 6.28
C ALA A 164 20.63 -7.16 5.33
N GLY A 165 20.41 -7.07 4.01
CA GLY A 165 20.93 -8.04 3.04
C GLY A 165 20.14 -9.37 3.00
N GLU A 166 19.18 -9.56 3.87
CA GLU A 166 18.35 -10.76 4.01
C GLU A 166 16.92 -10.42 4.44
N ILE A 167 16.03 -11.42 4.48
CA ILE A 167 14.68 -11.27 5.02
C ILE A 167 14.57 -12.05 6.32
N GLY A 168 14.77 -11.38 7.44
CA GLY A 168 14.61 -11.99 8.76
C GLY A 168 13.15 -12.13 9.22
N PRO A 169 12.91 -12.81 10.37
CA PRO A 169 11.57 -13.03 10.93
C PRO A 169 10.78 -11.73 11.14
N LEU A 170 11.45 -10.65 11.57
CA LEU A 170 10.82 -9.34 11.76
C LEU A 170 10.34 -8.76 10.43
N GLY A 171 11.11 -8.88 9.35
CA GLY A 171 10.70 -8.45 8.01
C GLY A 171 9.40 -9.14 7.56
N TRP A 172 9.31 -10.44 7.77
CA TRP A 172 8.10 -11.22 7.48
C TRP A 172 6.92 -10.85 8.38
N ALA A 173 7.14 -10.59 9.68
CA ALA A 173 6.09 -10.14 10.59
C ALA A 173 5.51 -8.79 10.17
N LEU A 174 6.36 -7.83 9.76
CA LEU A 174 5.95 -6.53 9.26
C LEU A 174 5.17 -6.65 7.94
N PHE A 175 5.66 -7.48 7.02
CA PHE A 175 4.94 -7.77 5.78
C PHE A 175 3.56 -8.35 6.07
N ALA A 176 3.47 -9.38 6.91
CA ALA A 176 2.20 -10.03 7.27
C ALA A 176 1.23 -9.05 7.98
N THR A 177 1.76 -8.16 8.81
CA THR A 177 0.97 -7.09 9.45
C THR A 177 0.32 -6.17 8.43
N ILE A 178 1.11 -5.64 7.49
CA ILE A 178 0.60 -4.73 6.45
C ILE A 178 -0.31 -5.51 5.50
N PHE A 179 0.04 -6.74 5.15
CA PHE A 179 -0.79 -7.60 4.31
C PHE A 179 -2.18 -7.81 4.91
N ALA A 180 -2.27 -8.20 6.18
CA ALA A 180 -3.56 -8.39 6.86
C ALA A 180 -4.32 -7.06 7.04
N TRP A 181 -3.62 -5.96 7.37
CA TRP A 181 -4.20 -4.64 7.54
C TRP A 181 -4.93 -4.13 6.31
N GLN A 182 -4.45 -4.45 5.13
CA GLN A 182 -5.03 -3.93 3.89
C GLN A 182 -6.45 -4.44 3.62
N PHE A 183 -6.82 -5.64 4.08
CA PHE A 183 -8.11 -6.23 3.71
C PHE A 183 -9.31 -5.45 4.24
N PRO A 184 -9.43 -5.13 5.55
CA PRO A 184 -10.54 -4.30 6.01
C PRO A 184 -10.53 -2.91 5.35
N HIS A 185 -9.34 -2.32 5.13
CA HIS A 185 -9.17 -1.06 4.41
C HIS A 185 -9.71 -1.14 2.98
N PHE A 186 -9.33 -2.17 2.22
CA PHE A 186 -9.80 -2.37 0.85
C PHE A 186 -11.28 -2.71 0.78
N MET A 187 -11.83 -3.47 1.75
CA MET A 187 -13.26 -3.75 1.80
C MET A 187 -14.07 -2.46 2.00
N ALA A 188 -13.61 -1.57 2.87
CA ALA A 188 -14.24 -0.27 3.08
C ALA A 188 -14.20 0.60 1.82
N ILE A 189 -13.04 0.71 1.15
CA ILE A 189 -12.90 1.46 -0.11
C ILE A 189 -13.76 0.84 -1.22
N ALA A 190 -13.69 -0.47 -1.38
CA ALA A 190 -14.45 -1.17 -2.42
C ALA A 190 -15.96 -1.02 -2.23
N TRP A 191 -16.43 -0.95 -0.99
CA TRP A 191 -17.84 -0.73 -0.67
C TRP A 191 -18.27 0.72 -0.95
N ILE A 192 -17.45 1.71 -0.55
CA ILE A 192 -17.72 3.14 -0.79
C ILE A 192 -17.82 3.43 -2.30
N TYR A 193 -16.93 2.85 -3.11
CA TYR A 193 -16.85 3.09 -4.55
C TYR A 193 -17.42 1.94 -5.39
N ARG A 194 -18.31 1.09 -4.83
CA ARG A 194 -18.82 -0.11 -5.50
C ARG A 194 -19.52 0.17 -6.83
N GLU A 195 -20.21 1.31 -6.93
CA GLU A 195 -20.91 1.71 -8.14
C GLU A 195 -19.94 2.16 -9.24
N ASP A 196 -18.90 2.91 -8.87
CA ASP A 196 -17.82 3.31 -9.78
C ASP A 196 -17.10 2.07 -10.34
N TYR A 197 -16.75 1.13 -9.46
CA TYR A 197 -16.12 -0.11 -9.88
C TYR A 197 -17.02 -0.98 -10.77
N ALA A 198 -18.33 -1.01 -10.51
CA ALA A 198 -19.29 -1.72 -11.35
C ALA A 198 -19.37 -1.09 -12.74
N ARG A 199 -19.44 0.26 -12.85
CA ARG A 199 -19.43 0.98 -14.14
C ARG A 199 -18.17 0.69 -14.95
N ALA A 200 -17.01 0.58 -14.29
CA ALA A 200 -15.74 0.27 -14.92
C ALA A 200 -15.54 -1.24 -15.24
N GLY A 201 -16.50 -2.10 -14.89
CA GLY A 201 -16.39 -3.55 -15.09
C GLY A 201 -15.37 -4.23 -14.16
N HIS A 202 -14.95 -3.57 -13.07
CA HIS A 202 -14.05 -4.15 -12.08
C HIS A 202 -14.81 -5.10 -11.15
N ARG A 203 -14.28 -6.31 -10.96
CA ARG A 203 -14.85 -7.33 -10.05
C ARG A 203 -14.29 -7.12 -8.64
N MET A 204 -14.97 -6.29 -7.86
CA MET A 204 -14.69 -6.13 -6.44
C MET A 204 -15.66 -6.96 -5.60
N VAL A 205 -15.25 -7.38 -4.40
CA VAL A 205 -16.10 -8.22 -3.53
C VAL A 205 -17.50 -7.61 -3.35
N PRO A 206 -17.67 -6.30 -3.00
CA PRO A 206 -19.01 -5.77 -2.69
C PRO A 206 -19.94 -5.60 -3.91
N ASN A 207 -19.41 -5.64 -5.14
CA ASN A 207 -20.24 -5.44 -6.35
C ASN A 207 -20.59 -6.74 -7.08
N GLN A 208 -20.30 -7.91 -6.49
CA GLN A 208 -20.63 -9.19 -7.10
C GLN A 208 -22.04 -9.65 -6.70
N PRO A 209 -22.77 -10.39 -7.56
CA PRO A 209 -24.02 -11.00 -7.20
C PRO A 209 -23.88 -11.91 -5.95
N GLY A 210 -24.79 -11.76 -4.98
CA GLY A 210 -24.79 -12.56 -3.77
C GLY A 210 -23.69 -12.21 -2.75
N SER A 211 -23.01 -11.07 -2.90
CA SER A 211 -21.92 -10.66 -2.01
C SER A 211 -22.36 -9.89 -0.76
N ALA A 212 -23.64 -9.76 -0.51
CA ALA A 212 -24.15 -9.09 0.70
C ALA A 212 -23.51 -9.70 1.97
N GLY A 213 -22.97 -8.86 2.83
CA GLY A 213 -22.29 -9.25 4.08
C GLY A 213 -20.90 -9.90 3.88
N VAL A 214 -20.43 -10.11 2.65
CA VAL A 214 -19.13 -10.74 2.40
C VAL A 214 -17.98 -9.77 2.72
N ALA A 215 -18.12 -8.50 2.33
CA ALA A 215 -17.11 -7.48 2.60
C ALA A 215 -16.92 -7.28 4.11
N GLY A 216 -18.01 -7.20 4.86
CA GLY A 216 -17.99 -7.10 6.32
C GLY A 216 -17.36 -8.32 6.98
N ARG A 217 -17.67 -9.55 6.54
CA ARG A 217 -17.03 -10.77 7.05
C ARG A 217 -15.53 -10.77 6.83
N TYR A 218 -15.06 -10.39 5.64
CA TYR A 218 -13.63 -10.25 5.36
C TYR A 218 -12.99 -9.19 6.26
N ALA A 219 -13.65 -8.05 6.45
CA ALA A 219 -13.14 -7.02 7.34
C ALA A 219 -12.94 -7.55 8.77
N VAL A 220 -13.89 -8.32 9.33
CA VAL A 220 -13.77 -8.91 10.68
C VAL A 220 -12.68 -9.97 10.72
N ILE A 221 -12.66 -10.92 9.79
CA ILE A 221 -11.67 -12.02 9.80
C ILE A 221 -10.25 -11.45 9.78
N TYR A 222 -9.96 -10.52 8.87
CA TYR A 222 -8.63 -9.96 8.74
C TYR A 222 -8.27 -8.99 9.86
N SER A 223 -9.23 -8.22 10.42
CA SER A 223 -8.96 -7.38 11.60
C SER A 223 -8.69 -8.21 12.86
N LEU A 224 -9.27 -9.40 12.99
CA LEU A 224 -8.94 -10.34 14.05
C LEU A 224 -7.57 -11.00 13.83
N SER A 225 -7.27 -11.39 12.59
CA SER A 225 -5.99 -12.04 12.26
C SER A 225 -4.78 -11.13 12.42
N ILE A 226 -4.97 -9.80 12.35
CA ILE A 226 -3.87 -8.84 12.52
C ILE A 226 -3.32 -8.85 13.95
N VAL A 227 -4.13 -9.15 14.96
CA VAL A 227 -3.72 -9.11 16.38
C VAL A 227 -2.53 -10.04 16.67
N PRO A 228 -2.61 -11.37 16.39
CA PRO A 228 -1.46 -12.24 16.64
C PRO A 228 -0.23 -11.87 15.81
N VAL A 229 -0.43 -11.39 14.58
CA VAL A 229 0.69 -10.99 13.70
C VAL A 229 1.42 -9.77 14.24
N THR A 230 0.70 -8.76 14.72
CA THR A 230 1.29 -7.55 15.29
C THR A 230 1.99 -7.79 16.62
N LEU A 231 1.69 -8.87 17.33
CA LEU A 231 2.38 -9.25 18.56
C LEU A 231 3.69 -10.01 18.31
N MET A 232 3.96 -10.48 17.08
CA MET A 232 5.17 -11.23 16.76
C MET A 232 6.48 -10.51 17.14
N PRO A 233 6.64 -9.18 16.92
CA PRO A 233 7.83 -8.47 17.39
C PRO A 233 8.07 -8.60 18.89
N ALA A 234 7.01 -8.51 19.70
CA ALA A 234 7.13 -8.66 21.16
C ALA A 234 7.45 -10.11 21.55
N LEU A 235 6.81 -11.09 20.93
CA LEU A 235 7.09 -12.52 21.16
C LEU A 235 8.52 -12.91 20.79
N SER A 236 9.12 -12.19 19.82
CA SER A 236 10.53 -12.37 19.44
C SER A 236 11.50 -11.55 20.29
N GLY A 237 11.04 -10.92 21.38
CA GLY A 237 11.87 -10.08 22.24
C GLY A 237 12.30 -8.73 21.63
N LEU A 238 11.70 -8.35 20.51
CA LEU A 238 12.08 -7.20 19.69
C LEU A 238 11.29 -5.94 20.06
N ALA A 239 10.21 -6.09 20.86
CA ALA A 239 9.38 -4.99 21.34
C ALA A 239 8.95 -5.26 22.78
N GLY A 240 8.64 -4.20 23.54
CA GLY A 240 8.37 -4.26 24.96
C GLY A 240 6.87 -4.22 25.32
N PRO A 241 6.59 -4.11 26.64
CA PRO A 241 5.21 -4.07 27.13
C PRO A 241 4.42 -2.85 26.62
N VAL A 242 5.08 -1.72 26.39
CA VAL A 242 4.43 -0.51 25.85
C VAL A 242 3.89 -0.78 24.45
N TYR A 243 4.70 -1.42 23.60
CA TYR A 243 4.26 -1.87 22.28
C TYR A 243 3.10 -2.85 22.37
N VAL A 244 3.17 -3.86 23.24
CA VAL A 244 2.10 -4.87 23.40
C VAL A 244 0.77 -4.22 23.74
N VAL A 245 0.74 -3.36 24.76
CA VAL A 245 -0.48 -2.66 25.18
C VAL A 245 -1.00 -1.76 24.05
N GLY A 246 -0.13 -0.97 23.45
CA GLY A 246 -0.50 -0.11 22.32
C GLY A 246 -1.05 -0.88 21.13
N ALA A 247 -0.41 -2.00 20.75
CA ALA A 247 -0.84 -2.85 19.64
C ALA A 247 -2.23 -3.49 19.92
N LEU A 248 -2.50 -3.92 21.15
CA LEU A 248 -3.82 -4.44 21.55
C LEU A 248 -4.90 -3.34 21.51
N LEU A 249 -4.62 -2.15 22.00
CA LEU A 249 -5.55 -1.02 21.94
C LEU A 249 -5.84 -0.61 20.49
N LEU A 250 -4.83 -0.53 19.65
CA LEU A 250 -4.98 -0.26 18.22
C LEU A 250 -5.74 -1.38 17.51
N GLY A 251 -5.48 -2.65 17.88
CA GLY A 251 -6.23 -3.80 17.40
C GLY A 251 -7.73 -3.67 17.71
N ALA A 252 -8.08 -3.30 18.94
CA ALA A 252 -9.47 -3.04 19.32
C ALA A 252 -10.08 -1.88 18.52
N LEU A 253 -9.33 -0.78 18.34
CA LEU A 253 -9.74 0.37 17.51
C LEU A 253 -10.04 -0.05 16.05
N TYR A 254 -9.40 -1.09 15.56
CA TYR A 254 -9.60 -1.59 14.20
C TYR A 254 -10.72 -2.65 14.12
N ILE A 255 -10.82 -3.53 15.11
CA ILE A 255 -11.83 -4.61 15.17
C ILE A 255 -13.23 -4.05 15.37
N ILE A 256 -13.42 -3.06 16.26
CA ILE A 256 -14.74 -2.50 16.58
C ILE A 256 -15.43 -1.93 15.33
N PRO A 257 -14.81 -1.04 14.52
CA PRO A 257 -15.41 -0.58 13.26
C PRO A 257 -15.60 -1.69 12.22
N SER A 258 -14.73 -2.72 12.21
CA SER A 258 -14.91 -3.87 11.32
C SER A 258 -16.17 -4.67 11.66
N ILE A 259 -16.46 -4.88 12.93
CA ILE A 259 -17.70 -5.53 13.40
C ILE A 259 -18.92 -4.65 13.09
N ALA A 260 -18.82 -3.33 13.31
CA ALA A 260 -19.89 -2.40 12.97
C ALA A 260 -20.22 -2.46 11.48
N PHE A 261 -19.19 -2.45 10.63
CA PHE A 261 -19.34 -2.58 9.18
C PHE A 261 -19.92 -3.94 8.76
N ALA A 262 -19.55 -5.04 9.44
CA ALA A 262 -20.13 -6.35 9.15
C ALA A 262 -21.60 -6.50 9.55
N ARG A 263 -22.05 -5.73 10.55
CA ARG A 263 -23.47 -5.71 10.98
C ARG A 263 -24.36 -4.86 10.09
N ASP A 264 -23.79 -3.77 9.57
CA ASP A 264 -24.47 -2.82 8.69
C ASP A 264 -23.47 -2.33 7.63
N GLU A 265 -23.53 -2.95 6.43
CA GLU A 265 -22.71 -2.53 5.30
C GLU A 265 -23.28 -1.22 4.70
N SER A 266 -23.08 -0.10 5.40
CA SER A 266 -23.50 1.24 5.00
C SER A 266 -22.31 2.14 4.64
N HIS A 267 -22.58 3.27 4.00
CA HIS A 267 -21.53 4.25 3.68
C HIS A 267 -20.87 4.82 4.96
N GLU A 268 -21.64 4.98 6.02
CA GLU A 268 -21.17 5.53 7.28
C GLU A 268 -20.20 4.55 7.98
N THR A 269 -20.60 3.29 8.12
CA THR A 269 -19.77 2.24 8.78
C THR A 269 -18.52 1.94 7.97
N ALA A 270 -18.59 1.90 6.64
CA ALA A 270 -17.44 1.77 5.75
C ALA A 270 -16.47 2.95 5.91
N ARG A 271 -16.97 4.19 5.99
CA ARG A 271 -16.14 5.38 6.23
C ARG A 271 -15.45 5.34 7.60
N ARG A 272 -16.15 4.93 8.65
CA ARG A 272 -15.57 4.77 10.00
C ARG A 272 -14.46 3.72 10.00
N LEU A 273 -14.67 2.58 9.34
CA LEU A 273 -13.65 1.55 9.17
C LEU A 273 -12.44 2.07 8.38
N LEU A 274 -12.66 2.80 7.30
CA LEU A 274 -11.60 3.42 6.51
C LEU A 274 -10.76 4.39 7.36
N LEU A 275 -11.39 5.24 8.16
CA LEU A 275 -10.69 6.17 9.04
C LEU A 275 -9.88 5.44 10.12
N ALA A 276 -10.46 4.41 10.75
CA ALA A 276 -9.76 3.58 11.72
C ALA A 276 -8.50 2.92 11.10
N SER A 277 -8.60 2.42 9.87
CA SER A 277 -7.47 1.82 9.16
C SER A 277 -6.34 2.82 8.88
N ILE A 278 -6.67 4.05 8.51
CA ILE A 278 -5.70 5.13 8.25
C ILE A 278 -4.96 5.55 9.54
N ILE A 279 -5.63 5.48 10.69
CA ILE A 279 -5.01 5.78 12.00
C ILE A 279 -4.18 4.59 12.47
N TYR A 280 -4.70 3.37 12.33
CA TYR A 280 -4.09 2.14 12.84
C TYR A 280 -2.65 1.96 12.40
N LEU A 281 -2.38 1.98 11.09
CA LEU A 281 -1.07 1.62 10.57
C LEU A 281 0.03 2.63 10.97
N PRO A 282 -0.13 3.95 10.80
CA PRO A 282 0.86 4.91 11.26
C PRO A 282 1.09 4.86 12.77
N ALA A 283 0.04 4.67 13.57
CA ALA A 283 0.16 4.58 15.02
C ALA A 283 0.93 3.32 15.45
N LEU A 284 0.66 2.17 14.82
CA LEU A 284 1.40 0.93 15.07
C LEU A 284 2.89 1.08 14.68
N MET A 285 3.18 1.72 13.55
CA MET A 285 4.55 1.98 13.12
C MET A 285 5.27 2.94 14.06
N ALA A 286 4.58 3.97 14.57
CA ALA A 286 5.12 4.87 15.58
C ALA A 286 5.44 4.14 16.89
N LEU A 287 4.59 3.21 17.33
CA LEU A 287 4.86 2.37 18.52
C LEU A 287 6.13 1.52 18.34
N LEU A 288 6.35 0.93 17.15
CA LEU A 288 7.57 0.19 16.88
C LEU A 288 8.82 1.07 16.90
N PHE A 289 8.68 2.34 16.53
CA PHE A 289 9.79 3.30 16.56
C PHE A 289 10.11 3.74 17.99
N VAL A 290 9.08 4.00 18.80
CA VAL A 290 9.25 4.55 20.15
C VAL A 290 9.67 3.49 21.18
N ASP A 291 9.13 2.27 21.08
CA ASP A 291 9.35 1.23 22.12
C ASP A 291 10.81 0.82 22.31
N PRO A 292 11.66 0.62 21.30
CA PRO A 292 13.10 0.38 21.49
C PRO A 292 13.83 1.54 22.18
N VAL A 293 13.40 2.78 21.94
CA VAL A 293 13.98 3.99 22.56
C VAL A 293 13.66 4.02 24.07
N LEU A 294 12.44 3.61 24.47
CA LEU A 294 12.03 3.54 25.87
C LEU A 294 12.74 2.44 26.65
N ARG A 295 13.36 1.47 26.00
CA ARG A 295 14.14 0.40 26.64
C ARG A 295 15.54 0.81 27.03
N GLY A 296 15.95 2.04 26.74
CA GLY A 296 17.29 2.53 27.06
C GLY A 296 18.38 1.84 26.24
N VAL A 297 18.04 1.37 25.05
CA VAL A 297 18.99 0.78 24.07
C VAL A 297 19.45 1.86 23.12
#